data_fbecc29d859d9869ebe4b9e1e80e582a
#
_entry.id   fbecc29d859d9869ebe4b9e1e80e582a
#
_cell.length_a   1.000
_cell.length_b   1.000
_cell.length_c   1.000
_cell.angle_alpha   90.00
_cell.angle_beta   90.00
_cell.angle_gamma   90.00
#
_symmetry.space_group_name_H-M   'P 1'
#
loop_
_entity.id
_entity.type
_entity.pdbx_description
1 polymer ?
#
loop_
_entity_poly.entity_id
_entity_poly.type
_entity_poly.pdbx_seq_one_letter_code
_entity_poly.pdbx_strand_id
1 'polypeptide(L)'
;MLPHLNSNMEKKEWKNRDAYVPDITIVVALFDGRQTSVPHSVGIYDTEWVDKLYRGIDRNYTGQFDFVCLTEKRYDFNEPIKQVRFSRSVDQYGWMSLMEWYRPDICIGNRVTMGLDTIITGPLDDIFNWEGKAAVCQDPFQPTEICNAMTLVTPAF
;
A
#
# COMPACT_ATOMS: atom_id res chain seq x y z
N MET A 1 -29.08 16.86 25.22
CA MET A 1 -29.45 17.01 23.79
C MET A 1 -28.18 17.00 22.98
N LEU A 2 -27.75 15.85 22.44
CA LEU A 2 -26.56 15.72 21.62
C LEU A 2 -26.93 16.01 20.16
N PRO A 3 -26.12 16.76 19.41
CA PRO A 3 -26.41 17.01 18.01
C PRO A 3 -26.19 15.75 17.17
N HIS A 4 -27.17 15.46 16.34
CA HIS A 4 -27.15 14.38 15.35
C HIS A 4 -25.96 14.56 14.40
N LEU A 5 -25.02 13.61 14.42
CA LEU A 5 -24.02 13.42 13.37
C LEU A 5 -24.73 13.03 12.08
N ASN A 6 -24.61 13.91 11.11
CA ASN A 6 -25.18 13.78 9.78
C ASN A 6 -24.47 12.64 9.03
N SER A 7 -25.12 11.51 8.86
CA SER A 7 -24.63 10.32 8.18
C SER A 7 -24.80 10.43 6.66
N ASN A 8 -24.19 11.42 6.05
CA ASN A 8 -24.10 11.52 4.59
C ASN A 8 -22.66 11.26 4.10
N MET A 9 -22.10 10.13 4.51
CA MET A 9 -21.14 9.44 3.64
C MET A 9 -21.99 8.61 2.68
N GLU A 10 -22.27 9.15 1.51
CA GLU A 10 -22.77 8.39 0.38
C GLU A 10 -21.77 7.24 0.14
N LYS A 11 -22.22 6.02 0.47
CA LYS A 11 -21.51 4.80 0.12
C LYS A 11 -21.36 4.84 -1.39
N LYS A 12 -20.15 5.04 -1.87
CA LYS A 12 -19.77 4.86 -3.28
C LYS A 12 -20.35 3.49 -3.66
N GLU A 13 -21.44 3.45 -4.42
CA GLU A 13 -22.10 2.21 -4.84
C GLU A 13 -21.06 1.39 -5.60
N TRP A 14 -20.73 0.23 -5.08
CA TRP A 14 -19.92 -0.77 -5.77
C TRP A 14 -20.71 -1.28 -6.97
N LYS A 15 -20.61 -0.55 -8.08
CA LYS A 15 -21.20 -0.96 -9.33
C LYS A 15 -20.55 -2.27 -9.76
N ASN A 16 -21.36 -3.33 -9.73
CA ASN A 16 -21.13 -4.62 -10.38
C ASN A 16 -19.71 -5.20 -10.21
N ARG A 17 -19.50 -6.00 -9.16
CA ARG A 17 -18.20 -6.63 -8.84
C ARG A 17 -17.63 -7.51 -9.97
N ASP A 18 -18.46 -7.94 -10.90
CA ASP A 18 -18.07 -8.85 -12.00
C ASP A 18 -17.37 -8.11 -13.17
N ALA A 19 -17.30 -6.79 -13.12
CA ALA A 19 -16.67 -5.96 -14.17
C ALA A 19 -15.60 -4.99 -13.64
N TYR A 20 -15.33 -4.96 -12.32
CA TYR A 20 -14.31 -4.07 -11.75
C TYR A 20 -12.92 -4.69 -11.86
N VAL A 21 -12.11 -4.13 -12.71
CA VAL A 21 -10.66 -4.41 -12.77
C VAL A 21 -9.95 -3.10 -12.42
N PRO A 22 -9.23 -3.04 -11.30
CA PRO A 22 -8.46 -1.85 -10.95
C PRO A 22 -7.31 -1.67 -11.96
N ASP A 23 -7.00 -0.43 -12.30
CA ASP A 23 -5.86 -0.09 -13.15
C ASP A 23 -4.55 -0.50 -12.46
N ILE A 24 -4.52 -0.39 -11.14
CA ILE A 24 -3.36 -0.67 -10.31
C ILE A 24 -3.75 -1.16 -8.91
N THR A 25 -2.89 -1.97 -8.31
CA THR A 25 -2.99 -2.35 -6.89
C THR A 25 -1.86 -1.74 -6.10
N ILE A 26 -2.20 -0.93 -5.11
CA ILE A 26 -1.23 -0.40 -4.14
C ILE A 26 -1.04 -1.44 -3.04
N VAL A 27 0.20 -1.80 -2.74
CA VAL A 27 0.52 -2.79 -1.71
C VAL A 27 1.47 -2.17 -0.69
N VAL A 28 1.02 -2.14 0.55
CA VAL A 28 1.78 -1.67 1.71
C VAL A 28 1.84 -2.74 2.79
N ALA A 29 2.60 -2.50 3.85
CA ALA A 29 2.67 -3.40 4.99
C ALA A 29 2.59 -2.62 6.30
N LEU A 30 1.77 -3.11 7.24
CA LEU A 30 1.68 -2.61 8.60
C LEU A 30 1.94 -3.75 9.58
N PHE A 31 2.98 -3.61 10.39
CA PHE A 31 3.31 -4.54 11.49
C PHE A 31 4.08 -3.82 12.59
N ASP A 32 4.07 -4.39 13.80
CA ASP A 32 4.83 -3.85 14.92
C ASP A 32 6.29 -4.31 14.84
N GLY A 33 7.14 -3.50 14.23
CA GLY A 33 8.56 -3.77 14.07
C GLY A 33 9.36 -3.88 15.39
N ARG A 34 8.81 -3.38 16.51
CA ARG A 34 9.46 -3.48 17.82
C ARG A 34 9.49 -4.90 18.39
N GLN A 35 8.61 -5.77 17.89
CA GLN A 35 8.47 -7.15 18.33
C GLN A 35 9.31 -8.13 17.50
N THR A 36 10.05 -7.62 16.51
CA THR A 36 10.85 -8.49 15.65
C THR A 36 12.18 -8.85 16.28
N SER A 37 12.64 -10.07 16.04
CA SER A 37 13.97 -10.54 16.46
C SER A 37 15.11 -10.02 15.58
N VAL A 38 14.77 -9.36 14.47
CA VAL A 38 15.75 -8.82 13.52
C VAL A 38 16.20 -7.45 13.99
N PRO A 39 17.51 -7.23 14.25
CA PRO A 39 18.03 -5.92 14.63
C PRO A 39 17.66 -4.87 13.57
N HIS A 40 17.33 -3.66 14.04
CA HIS A 40 16.99 -2.49 13.22
C HIS A 40 15.62 -2.52 12.50
N SER A 41 14.75 -3.48 12.80
CA SER A 41 13.35 -3.41 12.39
C SER A 41 12.61 -2.36 13.24
N VAL A 42 12.87 -1.10 12.94
CA VAL A 42 12.21 0.02 13.63
C VAL A 42 11.18 0.63 12.70
N GLY A 43 9.93 0.47 13.05
CA GLY A 43 8.81 1.18 12.45
C GLY A 43 7.67 1.18 13.46
N ILE A 44 7.32 2.34 13.97
CA ILE A 44 6.15 2.52 14.82
C ILE A 44 5.10 3.20 13.97
N TYR A 45 4.61 2.47 12.97
CA TYR A 45 3.48 2.89 12.18
C TYR A 45 2.21 2.31 12.81
N ASP A 46 1.12 3.04 12.65
CA ASP A 46 -0.22 2.64 13.04
C ASP A 46 -1.19 2.74 11.86
N THR A 47 -2.46 2.48 12.11
CA THR A 47 -3.51 2.55 11.08
C THR A 47 -3.66 3.92 10.47
N GLU A 48 -3.34 4.98 11.21
CA GLU A 48 -3.46 6.36 10.72
C GLU A 48 -2.48 6.64 9.56
N TRP A 49 -1.28 6.03 9.58
CA TRP A 49 -0.32 6.15 8.47
C TRP A 49 -0.87 5.52 7.20
N VAL A 50 -1.49 4.35 7.32
CA VAL A 50 -2.10 3.64 6.18
C VAL A 50 -3.27 4.44 5.61
N ASP A 51 -4.16 4.92 6.49
CA ASP A 51 -5.30 5.77 6.10
C ASP A 51 -4.85 7.08 5.44
N LYS A 52 -3.79 7.72 5.95
CA LYS A 52 -3.23 8.95 5.36
C LYS A 52 -2.65 8.71 3.97
N LEU A 53 -1.92 7.62 3.82
CA LEU A 53 -1.36 7.25 2.52
C LEU A 53 -2.46 6.95 1.50
N TYR A 54 -3.49 6.18 1.89
CA TYR A 54 -4.68 5.94 1.06
C TYR A 54 -5.29 7.26 0.57
N ARG A 55 -5.59 8.19 1.49
CA ARG A 55 -6.17 9.50 1.14
C ARG A 55 -5.24 10.36 0.28
N GLY A 56 -3.93 10.23 0.47
CA GLY A 56 -2.93 10.88 -0.38
C GLY A 56 -3.03 10.42 -1.83
N ILE A 57 -3.13 9.12 -2.03
CA ILE A 57 -3.27 8.51 -3.36
C ILE A 57 -4.63 8.84 -3.97
N ASP A 58 -5.73 8.68 -3.22
CA ASP A 58 -7.09 8.95 -3.69
C ASP A 58 -7.29 10.39 -4.20
N ARG A 59 -6.57 11.36 -3.63
CA ARG A 59 -6.59 12.76 -4.08
C ARG A 59 -5.69 13.04 -5.28
N ASN A 60 -4.68 12.22 -5.55
CA ASN A 60 -3.63 12.54 -6.51
C ASN A 60 -3.52 11.54 -7.65
N TYR A 61 -4.38 10.53 -7.71
CA TYR A 61 -4.48 9.58 -8.81
C TYR A 61 -5.90 9.59 -9.38
N THR A 62 -6.03 9.79 -10.69
CA THR A 62 -7.34 9.87 -11.36
C THR A 62 -7.90 8.51 -11.77
N GLY A 63 -7.06 7.48 -11.85
CA GLY A 63 -7.47 6.11 -12.19
C GLY A 63 -8.12 5.36 -11.02
N GLN A 64 -8.47 4.11 -11.28
CA GLN A 64 -9.05 3.22 -10.26
C GLN A 64 -7.95 2.38 -9.63
N PHE A 65 -7.97 2.23 -8.30
CA PHE A 65 -7.00 1.42 -7.60
C PHE A 65 -7.62 0.58 -6.49
N ASP A 66 -7.03 -0.59 -6.28
CA ASP A 66 -7.20 -1.35 -5.04
C ASP A 66 -6.07 -1.00 -4.06
N PHE A 67 -6.39 -0.97 -2.78
CA PHE A 67 -5.39 -0.75 -1.74
C PHE A 67 -5.32 -1.96 -0.81
N VAL A 68 -4.18 -2.61 -0.79
CA VAL A 68 -3.91 -3.82 -0.01
C VAL A 68 -2.87 -3.52 1.06
N CYS A 69 -3.19 -3.86 2.30
CA CYS A 69 -2.24 -3.79 3.41
C CYS A 69 -1.94 -5.21 3.93
N LEU A 70 -0.68 -5.64 3.86
CA LEU A 70 -0.22 -6.85 4.54
C LEU A 70 -0.11 -6.55 6.04
N THR A 71 -0.65 -7.44 6.86
CA THR A 71 -0.73 -7.26 8.31
C THR A 71 -0.41 -8.54 9.06
N GLU A 72 0.20 -8.43 10.25
CA GLU A 72 0.45 -9.58 11.14
C GLU A 72 -0.79 -9.94 11.97
N LYS A 73 -1.73 -8.99 12.13
CA LYS A 73 -3.00 -9.15 12.84
C LYS A 73 -4.09 -8.34 12.14
N ARG A 74 -5.31 -8.42 12.61
CA ARG A 74 -6.39 -7.56 12.13
C ARG A 74 -6.24 -6.16 12.71
N TYR A 75 -6.39 -5.17 11.85
CA TYR A 75 -6.48 -3.75 12.19
C TYR A 75 -7.82 -3.18 11.73
N ASP A 76 -8.27 -2.12 12.40
CA ASP A 76 -9.45 -1.36 12.00
C ASP A 76 -8.98 -0.08 11.29
N PHE A 77 -9.19 -0.03 9.98
CA PHE A 77 -8.91 1.12 9.14
C PHE A 77 -10.16 1.95 8.92
N ASN A 78 -10.01 3.26 8.71
CA ASN A 78 -11.12 4.16 8.37
C ASN A 78 -11.40 4.17 6.87
N GLU A 79 -10.41 3.81 6.05
CA GLU A 79 -10.49 3.79 4.59
C GLU A 79 -10.76 2.36 4.07
N PRO A 80 -11.21 2.20 2.81
CA PRO A 80 -11.56 0.89 2.23
C PRO A 80 -10.31 0.07 1.87
N ILE A 81 -9.56 -0.33 2.87
CA ILE A 81 -8.30 -1.06 2.76
C ILE A 81 -8.54 -2.56 2.88
N LYS A 82 -8.11 -3.32 1.87
CA LYS A 82 -8.12 -4.78 1.90
C LYS A 82 -6.95 -5.29 2.73
N GLN A 83 -7.23 -6.04 3.78
CA GLN A 83 -6.18 -6.65 4.61
C GLN A 83 -5.84 -8.06 4.13
N VAL A 84 -4.56 -8.34 4.00
CA VAL A 84 -4.01 -9.67 3.69
C VAL A 84 -3.00 -10.04 4.77
N ARG A 85 -3.08 -11.26 5.29
CA ARG A 85 -2.14 -11.72 6.33
C ARG A 85 -0.79 -12.04 5.71
N PHE A 86 0.28 -11.71 6.44
CA PHE A 86 1.59 -12.27 6.13
C PHE A 86 1.52 -13.80 6.14
N SER A 87 2.19 -14.44 5.20
CA SER A 87 2.27 -15.91 5.15
C SER A 87 3.30 -16.47 6.13
N ARG A 88 4.24 -15.63 6.56
CA ARG A 88 5.32 -15.96 7.49
C ARG A 88 5.27 -15.08 8.73
N SER A 89 5.95 -15.52 9.78
CA SER A 89 6.06 -14.75 11.02
C SER A 89 6.90 -13.50 10.82
N VAL A 90 6.30 -12.34 11.04
CA VAL A 90 7.00 -11.05 11.02
C VAL A 90 8.03 -10.97 12.15
N ASP A 91 7.75 -11.58 13.30
CA ASP A 91 8.69 -11.61 14.44
C ASP A 91 10.02 -12.28 14.07
N GLN A 92 9.96 -13.26 13.17
CA GLN A 92 11.15 -13.98 12.72
C GLN A 92 11.89 -13.27 11.59
N TYR A 93 11.17 -12.65 10.65
CA TYR A 93 11.75 -12.11 9.42
C TYR A 93 11.89 -10.59 9.42
N GLY A 94 11.20 -9.89 10.33
CA GLY A 94 11.24 -8.43 10.45
C GLY A 94 10.97 -7.73 9.12
N TRP A 95 11.80 -6.78 8.75
CA TRP A 95 11.67 -6.02 7.50
C TRP A 95 11.76 -6.89 6.24
N MET A 96 12.40 -8.08 6.28
CA MET A 96 12.41 -9.02 5.17
C MET A 96 11.00 -9.53 4.82
N SER A 97 10.04 -9.41 5.72
CA SER A 97 8.63 -9.72 5.45
C SER A 97 8.04 -8.85 4.33
N LEU A 98 8.64 -7.69 4.03
CA LEU A 98 8.24 -6.84 2.90
C LEU A 98 8.40 -7.54 1.54
N MET A 99 9.22 -8.58 1.44
CA MET A 99 9.29 -9.40 0.22
C MET A 99 7.96 -10.05 -0.13
N GLU A 100 7.06 -10.20 0.84
CA GLU A 100 5.70 -10.68 0.59
C GLU A 100 4.83 -9.69 -0.20
N TRP A 101 5.24 -8.44 -0.38
CA TRP A 101 4.59 -7.52 -1.31
C TRP A 101 4.47 -8.10 -2.73
N TYR A 102 5.38 -8.99 -3.10
CA TYR A 102 5.46 -9.58 -4.44
C TYR A 102 4.74 -10.92 -4.58
N ARG A 103 4.01 -11.36 -3.56
CA ARG A 103 3.22 -12.60 -3.63
C ARG A 103 2.20 -12.54 -4.77
N PRO A 104 2.06 -13.61 -5.57
CA PRO A 104 1.17 -13.62 -6.73
C PRO A 104 -0.33 -13.62 -6.35
N ASP A 105 -0.68 -14.02 -5.12
CA ASP A 105 -2.06 -14.06 -4.64
C ASP A 105 -2.60 -12.71 -4.16
N ILE A 106 -1.77 -11.67 -4.11
CA ILE A 106 -2.17 -10.32 -3.69
C ILE A 106 -2.88 -9.59 -4.82
N CYS A 107 -2.29 -9.58 -6.01
CA CYS A 107 -2.91 -9.01 -7.21
C CYS A 107 -2.37 -9.67 -8.48
N ILE A 108 -3.15 -9.58 -9.55
CA ILE A 108 -2.80 -10.12 -10.87
C ILE A 108 -2.31 -8.99 -11.80
N GLY A 109 -2.75 -7.76 -11.58
CA GLY A 109 -2.48 -6.58 -12.41
C GLY A 109 -1.19 -5.84 -12.04
N ASN A 110 -1.13 -4.59 -12.51
CA ASN A 110 -0.07 -3.66 -12.13
C ASN A 110 -0.03 -3.47 -10.62
N ARG A 111 1.17 -3.42 -10.07
CA ARG A 111 1.39 -3.31 -8.64
C ARG A 111 2.33 -2.17 -8.34
N VAL A 112 1.96 -1.34 -7.37
CA VAL A 112 2.86 -0.39 -6.74
C VAL A 112 3.05 -0.78 -5.28
N THR A 113 4.29 -0.98 -4.86
CA THR A 113 4.62 -1.14 -3.44
C THR A 113 5.21 0.17 -2.94
N MET A 114 4.91 0.56 -1.71
CA MET A 114 5.50 1.76 -1.11
C MET A 114 5.55 1.69 0.41
N GLY A 115 6.51 2.43 0.98
CA GLY A 115 6.63 2.61 2.41
C GLY A 115 5.47 3.46 2.97
N LEU A 116 5.07 3.21 4.22
CA LEU A 116 3.98 3.95 4.88
C LEU A 116 4.34 5.42 5.17
N ASP A 117 5.61 5.76 5.19
CA ASP A 117 6.16 7.11 5.38
C ASP A 117 6.28 7.89 4.06
N THR A 118 5.76 7.35 2.97
CA THR A 118 5.72 8.05 1.68
C THR A 118 4.74 9.23 1.75
N ILE A 119 5.21 10.41 1.39
CA ILE A 119 4.41 11.64 1.32
C ILE A 119 4.07 11.94 -0.14
N ILE A 120 2.78 11.96 -0.45
CA ILE A 120 2.29 12.31 -1.78
C ILE A 120 2.20 13.82 -1.90
N THR A 121 2.97 14.40 -2.80
CA THR A 121 3.09 15.87 -2.99
C THR A 121 2.51 16.38 -4.30
N GLY A 122 2.03 15.48 -5.18
CA GLY A 122 1.51 15.86 -6.49
C GLY A 122 0.87 14.70 -7.24
N PRO A 123 0.44 14.91 -8.49
CA PRO A 123 -0.21 13.91 -9.32
C PRO A 123 0.63 12.64 -9.48
N LEU A 124 -0.04 11.49 -9.45
CA LEU A 124 0.56 10.16 -9.54
C LEU A 124 0.36 9.49 -10.90
N ASP A 125 -0.46 10.10 -11.78
CA ASP A 125 -0.90 9.48 -13.03
C ASP A 125 0.28 9.08 -13.92
N ASP A 126 1.28 9.94 -14.09
CA ASP A 126 2.46 9.66 -14.92
C ASP A 126 3.29 8.48 -14.38
N ILE A 127 3.30 8.31 -13.05
CA ILE A 127 4.03 7.23 -12.40
C ILE A 127 3.23 5.92 -12.49
N PHE A 128 1.95 5.97 -12.13
CA PHE A 128 1.12 4.79 -12.01
C PHE A 128 0.67 4.22 -13.37
N ASN A 129 0.59 5.05 -14.40
CA ASN A 129 0.29 4.64 -15.77
C ASN A 129 1.55 4.28 -16.58
N TRP A 130 2.70 4.11 -15.92
CA TRP A 130 3.93 3.72 -16.60
C TRP A 130 3.81 2.31 -17.20
N GLU A 131 4.21 2.15 -18.48
CA GLU A 131 3.98 0.94 -19.29
C GLU A 131 5.18 -0.03 -19.33
N GLY A 132 6.27 0.27 -18.63
CA GLY A 132 7.44 -0.62 -18.59
C GLY A 132 7.21 -1.87 -17.73
N LYS A 133 8.20 -2.78 -17.66
CA LYS A 133 8.09 -4.02 -16.89
C LYS A 133 8.19 -3.81 -15.39
N ALA A 134 9.19 -3.04 -14.98
CA ALA A 134 9.40 -2.66 -13.58
C ALA A 134 10.08 -1.29 -13.49
N ALA A 135 9.73 -0.52 -12.48
CA ALA A 135 10.39 0.72 -12.12
C ALA A 135 10.68 0.75 -10.62
N VAL A 136 11.83 1.31 -10.26
CA VAL A 136 12.27 1.53 -8.88
C VAL A 136 12.80 2.94 -8.75
N CYS A 137 12.73 3.52 -7.56
CA CYS A 137 13.34 4.80 -7.30
C CYS A 137 14.86 4.68 -7.24
N GLN A 138 15.56 5.66 -7.79
CA GLN A 138 16.98 5.83 -7.52
C GLN A 138 17.17 6.31 -6.07
N ASP A 139 18.20 5.80 -5.39
CA ASP A 139 18.53 6.31 -4.06
C ASP A 139 19.03 7.76 -4.15
N PRO A 140 18.40 8.73 -3.44
CA PRO A 140 18.77 10.13 -3.53
C PRO A 140 20.14 10.45 -2.90
N PHE A 141 20.65 9.57 -2.04
CA PHE A 141 21.94 9.74 -1.36
C PHE A 141 23.06 8.91 -2.00
N GLN A 142 22.70 7.82 -2.65
CA GLN A 142 23.61 6.91 -3.34
C GLN A 142 23.11 6.64 -4.76
N PRO A 143 23.40 7.54 -5.73
CA PRO A 143 22.82 7.48 -7.08
C PRO A 143 23.15 6.22 -7.89
N THR A 144 24.10 5.40 -7.45
CA THR A 144 24.41 4.09 -8.05
C THR A 144 23.56 2.95 -7.50
N GLU A 145 22.75 3.24 -6.49
CA GLU A 145 21.91 2.26 -5.82
C GLU A 145 20.42 2.54 -6.05
N ILE A 146 19.60 1.55 -5.77
CA ILE A 146 18.13 1.68 -5.82
C ILE A 146 17.57 1.87 -4.43
N CYS A 147 16.51 2.67 -4.34
CA CYS A 147 15.71 2.82 -3.14
C CYS A 147 14.39 2.06 -3.33
N ASN A 148 14.06 1.17 -2.41
CA ASN A 148 12.82 0.40 -2.42
C ASN A 148 11.63 1.14 -1.77
N ALA A 149 11.75 2.45 -1.55
CA ALA A 149 10.67 3.25 -0.99
C ALA A 149 9.38 3.15 -1.81
N MET A 150 9.53 3.04 -3.14
CA MET A 150 8.43 2.74 -4.04
C MET A 150 8.93 1.87 -5.19
N THR A 151 8.16 0.84 -5.55
CA THR A 151 8.40 0.06 -6.76
C THR A 151 7.11 -0.12 -7.55
N LEU A 152 7.22 -0.13 -8.87
CA LEU A 152 6.13 -0.45 -9.77
C LEU A 152 6.49 -1.71 -10.54
N VAL A 153 5.58 -2.68 -10.57
CA VAL A 153 5.77 -3.95 -11.28
C VAL A 153 4.51 -4.25 -12.09
N THR A 154 4.69 -4.56 -13.37
CA THR A 154 3.60 -4.97 -14.25
C THR A 154 3.50 -6.48 -14.35
N PRO A 155 2.37 -7.03 -14.84
CA PRO A 155 2.19 -8.49 -15.00
C PRO A 155 3.17 -9.15 -15.97
N ALA A 156 3.85 -8.36 -16.79
CA ALA A 156 4.85 -8.86 -17.76
C ALA A 156 6.23 -9.15 -17.14
N PHE A 157 6.36 -8.91 -15.83
CA PHE A 157 7.60 -9.15 -15.09
C PHE A 157 7.63 -10.52 -14.41
#